data_c31ebf6e411abfe0c7e3e9645e609daf
#
_entry.id   c31ebf6e411abfe0c7e3e9645e609daf
#
_cell.length_a   1.000
_cell.length_b   1.000
_cell.length_c   1.000
_cell.angle_alpha   90.00
_cell.angle_beta   90.00
_cell.angle_gamma   90.00
#
_symmetry.space_group_name_H-M   'P 1'
#
loop_
_entity.id
_entity.type
_entity.pdbx_description
1 polymer ?
#
loop_
_entity_poly.entity_id
_entity_poly.type
_entity_poly.pdbx_seq_one_letter_code
_entity_poly.pdbx_strand_id
1 'polypeptide(L)'
;MRENIPTVFGDTNIPKSVIQVGKERHAKLIRLNKDYTYREISDESWVWSESGKKEIEIESPNINGSHQIKNAAAILALLSKLDGNLFPTAKSINKSLRSININGRLDFRLHEERNWLFDVSHNTESISELFRFITKLQYRKCIVVLGIMSDKNALSMISLLADIADQWFIPKLEIKRSIQADEIKLLINQKSDKLCQVSNSVDLSLRNAKSISKPDDLIVVAGSFYLVSPALEWFSGEIKK
;
A
#
# COMPACT_ATOMS: atom_id res chain seq x y z
N MET A 1 1.55 6.27 23.50
CA MET A 1 1.25 7.70 23.76
C MET A 1 2.11 8.17 24.94
N ARG A 2 2.54 9.42 24.93
CA ARG A 2 3.36 10.03 26.00
C ARG A 2 2.65 11.28 26.51
N GLU A 3 2.93 11.63 27.76
CA GLU A 3 2.35 12.80 28.40
C GLU A 3 2.69 14.09 27.62
N ASN A 4 1.68 14.95 27.43
CA ASN A 4 1.77 16.22 26.70
C ASN A 4 2.26 16.16 25.24
N ILE A 5 2.53 14.96 24.69
CA ILE A 5 2.97 14.82 23.30
C ILE A 5 1.75 14.69 22.36
N PRO A 6 1.69 15.48 21.28
CA PRO A 6 0.65 15.35 20.28
C PRO A 6 0.65 13.94 19.68
N THR A 7 -0.53 13.32 19.67
CA THR A 7 -0.75 11.98 19.11
C THR A 7 -1.95 12.04 18.18
N VAL A 8 -1.75 11.79 16.90
CA VAL A 8 -2.82 11.84 15.90
C VAL A 8 -3.42 10.46 15.71
N PHE A 9 -4.74 10.40 15.69
CA PHE A 9 -5.50 9.23 15.23
C PHE A 9 -6.22 9.59 13.93
N GLY A 10 -5.75 9.02 12.81
CA GLY A 10 -6.15 9.39 11.45
C GLY A 10 -7.38 8.65 10.92
N ASP A 11 -8.13 7.93 11.76
CA ASP A 11 -9.35 7.25 11.35
C ASP A 11 -10.58 7.80 12.07
N THR A 12 -11.77 7.61 11.48
CA THR A 12 -13.04 8.05 12.04
C THR A 12 -13.47 7.21 13.25
N ASN A 13 -13.16 5.92 13.22
CA ASN A 13 -13.54 4.95 14.25
C ASN A 13 -12.42 4.70 15.25
N ILE A 14 -12.25 5.64 16.19
CA ILE A 14 -11.25 5.48 17.24
C ILE A 14 -11.68 4.43 18.28
N PRO A 15 -10.88 3.39 18.56
CA PRO A 15 -11.17 2.41 19.60
C PRO A 15 -11.25 3.07 20.97
N LYS A 16 -12.22 2.61 21.80
CA LYS A 16 -12.37 3.12 23.18
C LYS A 16 -11.10 2.99 24.01
N SER A 17 -10.34 1.91 23.82
CA SER A 17 -9.04 1.69 24.47
C SER A 17 -8.02 2.77 24.14
N VAL A 18 -7.97 3.26 22.90
CA VAL A 18 -7.09 4.37 22.49
C VAL A 18 -7.45 5.65 23.20
N ILE A 19 -8.75 5.94 23.32
CA ILE A 19 -9.24 7.14 24.07
C ILE A 19 -8.86 7.01 25.55
N GLN A 20 -9.08 5.83 26.15
CA GLN A 20 -8.78 5.57 27.55
C GLN A 20 -7.28 5.75 27.84
N VAL A 21 -6.41 5.09 27.07
CA VAL A 21 -4.94 5.21 27.21
C VAL A 21 -4.49 6.66 26.98
N GLY A 22 -5.12 7.38 26.05
CA GLY A 22 -4.84 8.82 25.85
C GLY A 22 -5.12 9.65 27.08
N LYS A 23 -6.23 9.39 27.78
CA LYS A 23 -6.60 10.06 29.05
C LYS A 23 -5.64 9.68 30.20
N GLU A 24 -5.40 8.38 30.40
CA GLU A 24 -4.52 7.86 31.45
C GLU A 24 -3.09 8.38 31.33
N ARG A 25 -2.62 8.59 30.11
CA ARG A 25 -1.28 9.09 29.83
C ARG A 25 -1.20 10.60 29.62
N HIS A 26 -2.29 11.33 29.82
CA HIS A 26 -2.37 12.77 29.57
C HIS A 26 -1.83 13.18 28.19
N ALA A 27 -2.05 12.34 27.16
CA ALA A 27 -1.62 12.60 25.81
C ALA A 27 -2.54 13.61 25.11
N LYS A 28 -1.96 14.50 24.29
CA LYS A 28 -2.74 15.44 23.45
C LYS A 28 -3.27 14.68 22.23
N LEU A 29 -4.42 14.01 22.36
CA LEU A 29 -5.03 13.21 21.30
C LEU A 29 -5.74 14.11 20.28
N ILE A 30 -5.31 14.02 19.02
CA ILE A 30 -5.82 14.78 17.87
C ILE A 30 -6.57 13.79 16.98
N ARG A 31 -7.82 14.07 16.61
CA ARG A 31 -8.73 13.15 15.96
C ARG A 31 -9.33 13.72 14.70
N LEU A 32 -9.41 12.89 13.68
CA LEU A 32 -10.14 13.19 12.44
C LEU A 32 -11.62 13.51 12.73
N ASN A 33 -12.17 14.45 12.00
CA ASN A 33 -13.55 14.98 12.11
C ASN A 33 -13.88 15.67 13.46
N LYS A 34 -12.89 15.85 14.32
CA LYS A 34 -13.04 16.62 15.56
C LYS A 34 -12.05 17.79 15.65
N ASP A 35 -10.77 17.48 15.48
CA ASP A 35 -9.69 18.43 15.64
C ASP A 35 -9.13 18.91 14.28
N TYR A 36 -9.34 18.12 13.25
CA TYR A 36 -9.06 18.44 11.84
C TYR A 36 -9.98 17.69 10.91
N THR A 37 -10.09 18.17 9.67
CA THR A 37 -10.86 17.52 8.59
C THR A 37 -10.05 17.54 7.29
N TYR A 38 -10.42 16.66 6.37
CA TYR A 38 -10.01 16.74 4.99
C TYR A 38 -11.17 16.34 4.07
N ARG A 39 -11.13 16.82 2.83
CA ARG A 39 -12.12 16.52 1.80
C ARG A 39 -11.45 16.55 0.43
N GLU A 40 -11.62 15.49 -0.32
CA GLU A 40 -11.18 15.40 -1.71
C GLU A 40 -12.07 16.31 -2.57
N ILE A 41 -11.45 17.10 -3.46
CA ILE A 41 -12.14 17.96 -4.44
C ILE A 41 -12.14 17.24 -5.79
N SER A 42 -11.00 16.69 -6.18
CA SER A 42 -10.78 15.95 -7.42
C SER A 42 -9.69 14.91 -7.21
N ASP A 43 -9.37 14.15 -8.24
CA ASP A 43 -8.21 13.21 -8.21
C ASP A 43 -6.87 13.96 -8.00
N GLU A 44 -6.80 15.26 -8.34
CA GLU A 44 -5.58 16.05 -8.30
C GLU A 44 -5.47 16.97 -7.08
N SER A 45 -6.57 17.24 -6.35
CA SER A 45 -6.58 18.20 -5.25
C SER A 45 -7.54 17.82 -4.13
N TRP A 46 -7.19 18.22 -2.92
CA TRP A 46 -7.97 18.06 -1.70
C TRP A 46 -7.79 19.25 -0.76
N VAL A 47 -8.71 19.40 0.15
CA VAL A 47 -8.71 20.45 1.18
C VAL A 47 -8.43 19.87 2.53
N TRP A 48 -7.57 20.52 3.29
CA TRP A 48 -7.33 20.26 4.71
C TRP A 48 -7.68 21.47 5.56
N SER A 49 -8.26 21.22 6.73
CA SER A 49 -8.44 22.29 7.73
C SER A 49 -8.30 21.77 9.15
N GLU A 50 -7.73 22.60 10.01
CA GLU A 50 -7.81 22.45 11.46
C GLU A 50 -9.14 23.05 11.92
N SER A 51 -9.79 22.43 12.91
CA SER A 51 -11.10 22.89 13.41
C SER A 51 -11.06 24.38 13.80
N GLY A 52 -11.96 25.16 13.19
CA GLY A 52 -12.06 26.60 13.41
C GLY A 52 -11.04 27.47 12.66
N LYS A 53 -10.21 26.89 11.78
CA LYS A 53 -9.24 27.61 10.94
C LYS A 53 -9.62 27.58 9.46
N LYS A 54 -8.93 28.44 8.67
CA LYS A 54 -9.11 28.52 7.21
C LYS A 54 -8.69 27.22 6.53
N GLU A 55 -9.45 26.82 5.53
CA GLU A 55 -9.13 25.71 4.65
C GLU A 55 -7.87 25.97 3.83
N ILE A 56 -7.08 24.92 3.61
CA ILE A 56 -5.89 24.93 2.77
C ILE A 56 -6.13 23.94 1.64
N GLU A 57 -6.11 24.41 0.42
CA GLU A 57 -6.15 23.56 -0.77
C GLU A 57 -4.75 23.05 -1.06
N ILE A 58 -4.65 21.73 -1.29
CA ILE A 58 -3.42 20.97 -1.40
C ILE A 58 -3.55 20.01 -2.59
N GLU A 59 -2.47 19.81 -3.31
CA GLU A 59 -2.40 18.84 -4.40
C GLU A 59 -2.32 17.40 -3.84
N SER A 60 -2.88 16.47 -4.59
CA SER A 60 -2.83 15.06 -4.22
C SER A 60 -1.39 14.54 -4.19
N PRO A 61 -1.05 13.64 -3.25
CA PRO A 61 0.28 13.04 -3.18
C PRO A 61 0.61 12.26 -4.46
N ASN A 62 1.86 12.32 -4.91
CA ASN A 62 2.37 11.51 -6.01
C ASN A 62 2.61 10.05 -5.58
N ILE A 63 1.63 9.48 -4.86
CA ILE A 63 1.61 8.08 -4.45
C ILE A 63 0.18 7.57 -4.65
N ASN A 64 0.04 6.46 -5.35
CA ASN A 64 -1.25 5.83 -5.58
C ASN A 64 -1.88 5.32 -4.26
N GLY A 65 -3.20 5.36 -4.19
CA GLY A 65 -4.00 4.86 -3.07
C GLY A 65 -4.77 5.93 -2.31
N SER A 66 -6.07 5.72 -2.14
CA SER A 66 -7.00 6.66 -1.49
C SER A 66 -6.62 6.99 -0.04
N HIS A 67 -5.96 6.05 0.65
CA HIS A 67 -5.49 6.23 2.02
C HIS A 67 -4.31 7.24 2.16
N GLN A 68 -3.66 7.63 1.05
CA GLN A 68 -2.50 8.53 1.12
C GLN A 68 -2.91 9.97 1.47
N ILE A 69 -4.06 10.44 1.00
CA ILE A 69 -4.60 11.74 1.40
C ILE A 69 -4.92 11.72 2.91
N LYS A 70 -5.55 10.65 3.40
CA LYS A 70 -5.81 10.47 4.84
C LYS A 70 -4.52 10.51 5.67
N ASN A 71 -3.45 9.85 5.20
CA ASN A 71 -2.14 9.86 5.86
C ASN A 71 -1.52 11.26 5.84
N ALA A 72 -1.54 11.95 4.69
CA ALA A 72 -1.05 13.32 4.58
C ALA A 72 -1.82 14.27 5.50
N ALA A 73 -3.15 14.14 5.58
CA ALA A 73 -4.00 14.92 6.47
C ALA A 73 -3.63 14.73 7.94
N ALA A 74 -3.35 13.49 8.35
CA ALA A 74 -2.91 13.19 9.71
C ALA A 74 -1.53 13.78 10.03
N ILE A 75 -0.60 13.76 9.06
CA ILE A 75 0.71 14.40 9.20
C ILE A 75 0.55 15.92 9.37
N LEU A 76 -0.27 16.57 8.56
CA LEU A 76 -0.53 18.01 8.69
C LEU A 76 -1.17 18.35 10.05
N ALA A 77 -2.08 17.51 10.54
CA ALA A 77 -2.66 17.66 11.87
C ALA A 77 -1.62 17.53 12.99
N LEU A 78 -0.63 16.65 12.81
CA LEU A 78 0.49 16.56 13.74
C LEU A 78 1.37 17.82 13.67
N LEU A 79 1.76 18.25 12.48
CA LEU A 79 2.60 19.43 12.26
C LEU A 79 1.96 20.71 12.80
N SER A 80 0.61 20.84 12.71
CA SER A 80 -0.11 22.00 13.26
C SER A 80 -0.05 22.12 14.79
N LYS A 81 0.38 21.07 15.49
CA LYS A 81 0.51 21.02 16.96
C LYS A 81 1.96 21.11 17.45
N LEU A 82 2.91 21.19 16.54
CA LEU A 82 4.31 21.45 16.91
C LEU A 82 4.49 22.93 17.21
N ASP A 83 5.35 23.22 18.19
CA ASP A 83 5.62 24.57 18.64
C ASP A 83 6.35 25.41 17.57
N GLY A 84 6.03 26.71 17.55
CA GLY A 84 6.64 27.68 16.65
C GLY A 84 5.99 27.74 15.25
N ASN A 85 6.55 28.60 14.38
CA ASN A 85 6.10 28.78 12.98
C ASN A 85 6.58 27.66 12.05
N LEU A 86 6.47 26.40 12.51
CA LEU A 86 6.95 25.22 11.78
C LEU A 86 5.90 24.66 10.80
N PHE A 87 4.64 25.14 10.86
CA PHE A 87 3.63 24.69 9.91
C PHE A 87 3.98 25.13 8.48
N PRO A 88 4.14 24.20 7.54
CA PRO A 88 4.63 24.52 6.21
C PRO A 88 3.60 25.30 5.39
N THR A 89 4.07 26.11 4.44
CA THR A 89 3.19 26.77 3.45
C THR A 89 2.58 25.75 2.50
N ALA A 90 1.42 26.04 1.91
CA ALA A 90 0.80 25.18 0.88
C ALA A 90 1.77 24.85 -0.26
N LYS A 91 2.58 25.80 -0.71
CA LYS A 91 3.63 25.59 -1.72
C LYS A 91 4.67 24.54 -1.28
N SER A 92 5.09 24.60 -0.02
CA SER A 92 6.05 23.63 0.54
C SER A 92 5.44 22.23 0.66
N ILE A 93 4.17 22.15 1.11
CA ILE A 93 3.41 20.91 1.21
C ILE A 93 3.30 20.27 -0.19
N ASN A 94 2.82 21.01 -1.18
CA ASN A 94 2.65 20.52 -2.55
C ASN A 94 3.98 20.03 -3.14
N LYS A 95 5.07 20.81 -2.96
CA LYS A 95 6.40 20.38 -3.42
C LYS A 95 6.80 19.05 -2.79
N SER A 96 6.59 18.88 -1.48
CA SER A 96 6.92 17.63 -0.77
C SER A 96 6.04 16.47 -1.25
N LEU A 97 4.73 16.67 -1.37
CA LEU A 97 3.79 15.62 -1.80
C LEU A 97 4.07 15.16 -3.24
N ARG A 98 4.45 16.06 -4.15
CA ARG A 98 4.86 15.71 -5.52
C ARG A 98 6.17 14.91 -5.55
N SER A 99 7.10 15.15 -4.63
CA SER A 99 8.41 14.49 -4.58
C SER A 99 8.40 13.13 -3.89
N ILE A 100 7.27 12.75 -3.26
CA ILE A 100 7.18 11.46 -2.60
C ILE A 100 7.23 10.34 -3.66
N ASN A 101 8.15 9.43 -3.45
CA ASN A 101 8.22 8.15 -4.17
C ASN A 101 8.52 7.06 -3.13
N ILE A 102 7.59 6.13 -2.97
CA ILE A 102 7.75 5.00 -2.04
C ILE A 102 7.72 3.71 -2.83
N ASN A 103 8.89 3.10 -2.98
CA ASN A 103 9.02 1.81 -3.64
C ASN A 103 8.13 0.75 -2.97
N GLY A 104 7.41 -0.01 -3.78
CA GLY A 104 6.54 -1.08 -3.31
C GLY A 104 5.24 -0.61 -2.65
N ARG A 105 4.75 0.59 -2.96
CA ARG A 105 3.42 1.09 -2.57
C ARG A 105 2.65 1.51 -3.80
N LEU A 106 1.85 0.59 -4.37
CA LEU A 106 1.21 0.71 -5.68
C LEU A 106 2.21 1.24 -6.72
N ASP A 107 3.42 0.72 -6.66
CA ASP A 107 4.59 1.14 -7.42
C ASP A 107 4.52 0.55 -8.83
N PHE A 108 3.93 1.32 -9.74
CA PHE A 108 3.69 0.92 -11.11
C PHE A 108 4.89 1.31 -11.99
N ARG A 109 5.39 0.34 -12.77
CA ARG A 109 6.55 0.51 -13.65
C ARG A 109 6.30 -0.14 -15.00
N LEU A 110 6.72 0.52 -16.08
CA LEU A 110 6.76 -0.04 -17.41
C LEU A 110 8.18 -0.47 -17.74
N HIS A 111 8.36 -1.73 -18.17
CA HIS A 111 9.63 -2.25 -18.65
C HIS A 111 9.43 -3.29 -19.75
N GLU A 112 10.08 -3.15 -20.88
CA GLU A 112 9.95 -4.01 -22.06
C GLU A 112 8.48 -4.22 -22.47
N GLU A 113 7.71 -3.14 -22.57
CA GLU A 113 6.28 -3.13 -22.91
C GLU A 113 5.38 -3.94 -21.96
N ARG A 114 5.87 -4.30 -20.77
CA ARG A 114 5.13 -5.01 -19.71
C ARG A 114 4.90 -4.10 -18.52
N ASN A 115 3.71 -4.17 -17.97
CA ASN A 115 3.34 -3.45 -16.78
C ASN A 115 3.74 -4.26 -15.54
N TRP A 116 4.50 -3.65 -14.64
CA TRP A 116 4.86 -4.22 -13.35
C TRP A 116 4.22 -3.41 -12.24
N LEU A 117 3.64 -4.07 -11.26
CA LEU A 117 3.06 -3.44 -10.08
C LEU A 117 3.61 -4.11 -8.82
N PHE A 118 4.38 -3.36 -8.04
CA PHE A 118 4.94 -3.82 -6.77
C PHE A 118 4.17 -3.21 -5.62
N ASP A 119 3.64 -4.06 -4.73
CA ASP A 119 2.90 -3.57 -3.57
C ASP A 119 3.10 -4.45 -2.34
N VAL A 120 3.52 -3.85 -1.22
CA VAL A 120 3.74 -4.55 0.06
C VAL A 120 2.44 -4.80 0.84
N SER A 121 1.30 -4.82 0.18
CA SER A 121 0.02 -5.20 0.79
C SER A 121 0.12 -6.55 1.47
N HIS A 122 -0.18 -6.58 2.76
CA HIS A 122 0.05 -7.74 3.62
C HIS A 122 -1.14 -8.06 4.54
N ASN A 123 -2.28 -7.42 4.32
CA ASN A 123 -3.54 -7.70 5.01
C ASN A 123 -4.72 -7.48 4.05
N THR A 124 -5.92 -7.90 4.45
CA THR A 124 -7.12 -7.85 3.61
C THR A 124 -7.46 -6.42 3.16
N GLU A 125 -7.31 -5.43 4.03
CA GLU A 125 -7.61 -4.03 3.71
C GLU A 125 -6.65 -3.50 2.62
N SER A 126 -5.34 -3.69 2.78
CA SER A 126 -4.36 -3.23 1.79
C SER A 126 -4.46 -3.99 0.45
N ILE A 127 -4.77 -5.30 0.47
CA ILE A 127 -5.06 -6.05 -0.76
C ILE A 127 -6.35 -5.54 -1.43
N SER A 128 -7.35 -5.12 -0.68
CA SER A 128 -8.56 -4.50 -1.24
C SER A 128 -8.25 -3.19 -1.97
N GLU A 129 -7.34 -2.38 -1.44
CA GLU A 129 -6.85 -1.16 -2.12
C GLU A 129 -6.05 -1.50 -3.39
N LEU A 130 -5.16 -2.50 -3.32
CA LEU A 130 -4.44 -3.02 -4.48
C LEU A 130 -5.40 -3.51 -5.56
N PHE A 131 -6.42 -4.30 -5.19
CA PHE A 131 -7.47 -4.77 -6.11
C PHE A 131 -8.19 -3.60 -6.79
N ARG A 132 -8.66 -2.60 -6.02
CA ARG A 132 -9.31 -1.41 -6.58
C ARG A 132 -8.41 -0.61 -7.51
N PHE A 133 -7.11 -0.58 -7.25
CA PHE A 133 -6.15 0.06 -8.13
C PHE A 133 -6.02 -0.72 -9.43
N ILE A 134 -5.83 -2.04 -9.36
CA ILE A 134 -5.68 -2.91 -10.53
C ILE A 134 -6.92 -2.86 -11.44
N THR A 135 -8.14 -2.84 -10.87
CA THR A 135 -9.39 -2.80 -11.65
C THR A 135 -9.58 -1.50 -12.44
N LYS A 136 -8.81 -0.44 -12.16
CA LYS A 136 -8.80 0.81 -12.93
C LYS A 136 -7.77 0.80 -14.07
N LEU A 137 -6.85 -0.16 -14.08
CA LEU A 137 -5.81 -0.26 -15.11
C LEU A 137 -6.33 -0.99 -16.35
N GLN A 138 -5.75 -0.65 -17.49
CA GLN A 138 -5.95 -1.42 -18.72
C GLN A 138 -4.78 -2.40 -18.87
N TYR A 139 -5.07 -3.66 -18.98
CA TYR A 139 -4.10 -4.73 -19.22
C TYR A 139 -4.77 -5.92 -19.94
N ARG A 140 -3.95 -6.76 -20.57
CA ARG A 140 -4.43 -7.93 -21.30
C ARG A 140 -4.65 -9.14 -20.38
N LYS A 141 -3.67 -9.45 -19.55
CA LYS A 141 -3.70 -10.52 -18.52
C LYS A 141 -3.03 -10.04 -17.25
N CYS A 142 -3.48 -10.55 -16.12
CA CYS A 142 -2.88 -10.30 -14.82
C CYS A 142 -2.15 -11.55 -14.31
N ILE A 143 -0.84 -11.44 -14.11
CA ILE A 143 0.03 -12.49 -13.57
C ILE A 143 0.41 -12.08 -12.16
N VAL A 144 0.08 -12.88 -11.16
CA VAL A 144 0.31 -12.54 -9.75
C VAL A 144 1.46 -13.36 -9.18
N VAL A 145 2.47 -12.67 -8.65
CA VAL A 145 3.54 -13.26 -7.82
C VAL A 145 3.20 -12.94 -6.37
N LEU A 146 2.92 -13.95 -5.54
CA LEU A 146 2.36 -13.76 -4.20
C LEU A 146 3.19 -14.44 -3.12
N GLY A 147 3.42 -13.72 -2.00
CA GLY A 147 4.08 -14.27 -0.81
C GLY A 147 3.47 -13.71 0.47
N ILE A 148 2.94 -14.55 1.36
CA ILE A 148 2.14 -14.17 2.52
C ILE A 148 2.80 -14.63 3.82
N MET A 149 2.71 -13.81 4.87
CA MET A 149 3.19 -14.15 6.21
C MET A 149 2.12 -14.92 7.00
N SER A 150 2.55 -15.86 7.85
CA SER A 150 1.68 -16.79 8.59
C SER A 150 0.72 -16.13 9.58
N ASP A 151 1.00 -14.89 9.99
CA ASP A 151 0.14 -14.11 10.89
C ASP A 151 -0.98 -13.36 10.15
N LYS A 152 -1.15 -13.57 8.84
CA LYS A 152 -2.12 -12.89 8.00
C LYS A 152 -3.26 -13.79 7.55
N ASN A 153 -4.40 -13.20 7.23
CA ASN A 153 -5.54 -13.94 6.67
C ASN A 153 -5.33 -14.19 5.17
N ALA A 154 -4.56 -15.24 4.85
CA ALA A 154 -4.19 -15.58 3.49
C ALA A 154 -5.42 -15.85 2.60
N LEU A 155 -6.43 -16.55 3.12
CA LEU A 155 -7.61 -16.92 2.34
C LEU A 155 -8.39 -15.67 1.88
N SER A 156 -8.56 -14.68 2.75
CA SER A 156 -9.23 -13.42 2.39
C SER A 156 -8.42 -12.62 1.35
N MET A 157 -7.08 -12.60 1.48
CA MET A 157 -6.21 -11.91 0.53
C MET A 157 -6.25 -12.58 -0.86
N ILE A 158 -6.16 -13.91 -0.89
CA ILE A 158 -6.22 -14.71 -2.12
C ILE A 158 -7.60 -14.54 -2.80
N SER A 159 -8.69 -14.59 -2.04
CA SER A 159 -10.05 -14.46 -2.60
C SER A 159 -10.22 -13.15 -3.37
N LEU A 160 -9.69 -12.03 -2.88
CA LEU A 160 -9.76 -10.74 -3.58
C LEU A 160 -8.95 -10.73 -4.88
N LEU A 161 -7.77 -11.36 -4.89
CA LEU A 161 -6.93 -11.39 -6.08
C LEU A 161 -7.36 -12.46 -7.09
N ALA A 162 -8.10 -13.48 -6.67
CA ALA A 162 -8.55 -14.57 -7.54
C ALA A 162 -9.49 -14.08 -8.67
N ASP A 163 -10.22 -12.99 -8.43
CA ASP A 163 -11.14 -12.41 -9.43
C ASP A 163 -10.40 -11.74 -10.60
N ILE A 164 -9.12 -11.39 -10.43
CA ILE A 164 -8.33 -10.68 -11.45
C ILE A 164 -7.13 -11.46 -11.96
N ALA A 165 -6.66 -12.46 -11.22
CA ALA A 165 -5.47 -13.22 -11.58
C ALA A 165 -5.75 -14.25 -12.67
N ASP A 166 -4.99 -14.19 -13.76
CA ASP A 166 -5.02 -15.22 -14.84
C ASP A 166 -4.00 -16.32 -14.56
N GLN A 167 -2.93 -16.05 -13.83
CA GLN A 167 -1.90 -17.00 -13.45
C GLN A 167 -1.16 -16.59 -12.18
N TRP A 168 -0.68 -17.60 -11.43
CA TRP A 168 -0.03 -17.39 -10.15
C TRP A 168 1.38 -17.98 -10.13
N PHE A 169 2.31 -17.26 -9.51
CA PHE A 169 3.64 -17.74 -9.15
C PHE A 169 3.87 -17.54 -7.67
N ILE A 170 4.22 -18.60 -6.97
CA ILE A 170 4.42 -18.59 -5.51
C ILE A 170 5.86 -18.96 -5.21
N PRO A 171 6.72 -17.99 -4.88
CA PRO A 171 8.09 -18.26 -4.49
C PRO A 171 8.16 -18.87 -3.10
N LYS A 172 9.08 -19.79 -2.87
CA LYS A 172 9.51 -20.13 -1.51
C LYS A 172 10.28 -18.95 -0.92
N LEU A 173 9.82 -18.49 0.23
CA LEU A 173 10.50 -17.45 1.01
C LEU A 173 11.26 -18.09 2.15
N GLU A 174 12.58 -17.86 2.26
CA GLU A 174 13.44 -18.40 3.30
C GLU A 174 13.26 -17.68 4.64
N ILE A 175 12.01 -17.58 5.10
CA ILE A 175 11.63 -16.85 6.31
C ILE A 175 10.67 -17.71 7.13
N LYS A 176 11.02 -17.95 8.41
CA LYS A 176 10.21 -18.76 9.33
C LYS A 176 8.75 -18.29 9.47
N ARG A 177 8.48 -17.00 9.25
CA ARG A 177 7.14 -16.40 9.34
C ARG A 177 6.35 -16.45 8.02
N SER A 178 6.90 -16.98 6.94
CA SER A 178 6.15 -17.14 5.70
C SER A 178 5.25 -18.37 5.75
N ILE A 179 4.08 -18.27 5.13
CA ILE A 179 3.30 -19.45 4.77
C ILE A 179 4.10 -20.22 3.71
N GLN A 180 4.09 -21.55 3.80
CA GLN A 180 4.78 -22.37 2.81
C GLN A 180 4.14 -22.21 1.43
N ALA A 181 4.95 -22.18 0.39
CA ALA A 181 4.47 -21.92 -0.98
C ALA A 181 3.43 -22.95 -1.45
N ASP A 182 3.60 -24.20 -1.06
CA ASP A 182 2.66 -25.28 -1.37
C ASP A 182 1.30 -25.10 -0.65
N GLU A 183 1.32 -24.57 0.58
CA GLU A 183 0.10 -24.24 1.33
C GLU A 183 -0.65 -23.07 0.65
N ILE A 184 0.06 -22.01 0.24
CA ILE A 184 -0.55 -20.90 -0.54
C ILE A 184 -1.17 -21.44 -1.81
N LYS A 185 -0.48 -22.35 -2.54
CA LYS A 185 -1.02 -23.00 -3.74
C LYS A 185 -2.32 -23.76 -3.45
N LEU A 186 -2.38 -24.51 -2.35
CA LEU A 186 -3.61 -25.20 -1.94
C LEU A 186 -4.76 -24.23 -1.68
N LEU A 187 -4.50 -23.11 -1.02
CA LEU A 187 -5.51 -22.07 -0.78
C LEU A 187 -5.98 -21.41 -2.09
N ILE A 188 -5.07 -21.16 -3.04
CA ILE A 188 -5.42 -20.64 -4.36
C ILE A 188 -6.32 -21.62 -5.11
N ASN A 189 -5.98 -22.91 -5.14
CA ASN A 189 -6.77 -23.94 -5.83
C ASN A 189 -8.19 -24.12 -5.24
N GLN A 190 -8.44 -23.67 -4.01
CA GLN A 190 -9.79 -23.62 -3.43
C GLN A 190 -10.63 -22.46 -3.98
N LYS A 191 -10.03 -21.44 -4.56
CA LYS A 191 -10.66 -20.18 -4.98
C LYS A 191 -10.60 -19.94 -6.48
N SER A 192 -9.69 -20.60 -7.19
CA SER A 192 -9.43 -20.38 -8.59
C SER A 192 -8.96 -21.67 -9.27
N ASP A 193 -9.40 -21.88 -10.49
CA ASP A 193 -8.95 -22.96 -11.40
C ASP A 193 -7.72 -22.55 -12.23
N LYS A 194 -7.23 -21.32 -12.02
CA LYS A 194 -6.10 -20.77 -12.77
C LYS A 194 -4.79 -21.45 -12.38
N LEU A 195 -3.89 -21.55 -13.34
CA LEU A 195 -2.58 -22.18 -13.15
C LEU A 195 -1.81 -21.50 -12.00
N CYS A 196 -1.39 -22.31 -11.02
CA CYS A 196 -0.58 -21.87 -9.89
C CYS A 196 0.72 -22.67 -9.85
N GLN A 197 1.85 -22.00 -10.03
CA GLN A 197 3.18 -22.59 -10.04
C GLN A 197 3.98 -22.17 -8.81
N VAL A 198 4.51 -23.15 -8.07
CA VAL A 198 5.47 -22.93 -6.99
C VAL A 198 6.88 -22.86 -7.59
N SER A 199 7.70 -21.94 -7.08
CA SER A 199 9.11 -21.77 -7.47
C SER A 199 10.03 -21.79 -6.25
N ASN A 200 11.27 -22.24 -6.45
CA ASN A 200 12.23 -22.37 -5.35
C ASN A 200 12.81 -21.04 -4.84
N SER A 201 12.63 -19.94 -5.59
CA SER A 201 13.09 -18.61 -5.22
C SER A 201 12.24 -17.50 -5.81
N VAL A 202 12.39 -16.29 -5.29
CA VAL A 202 11.78 -15.06 -5.81
C VAL A 202 12.29 -14.80 -7.24
N ASP A 203 13.60 -14.89 -7.48
CA ASP A 203 14.21 -14.71 -8.82
C ASP A 203 13.57 -15.63 -9.86
N LEU A 204 13.43 -16.92 -9.55
CA LEU A 204 12.82 -17.89 -10.47
C LEU A 204 11.35 -17.58 -10.75
N SER A 205 10.58 -17.18 -9.74
CA SER A 205 9.17 -16.77 -9.91
C SER A 205 9.06 -15.56 -10.84
N LEU A 206 9.92 -14.56 -10.67
CA LEU A 206 9.90 -13.34 -11.49
C LEU A 206 10.33 -13.62 -12.93
N ARG A 207 11.38 -14.44 -13.14
CA ARG A 207 11.79 -14.88 -14.49
C ARG A 207 10.68 -15.65 -15.19
N ASN A 208 10.01 -16.58 -14.50
CA ASN A 208 8.91 -17.33 -15.05
C ASN A 208 7.72 -16.42 -15.40
N ALA A 209 7.34 -15.51 -14.51
CA ALA A 209 6.29 -14.53 -14.77
C ALA A 209 6.64 -13.65 -16.00
N LYS A 210 7.88 -13.14 -16.06
CA LYS A 210 8.38 -12.38 -17.22
C LYS A 210 8.36 -13.18 -18.50
N SER A 211 8.79 -14.44 -18.47
CA SER A 211 8.93 -15.30 -19.68
C SER A 211 7.60 -15.61 -20.35
N ILE A 212 6.52 -15.75 -19.58
CA ILE A 212 5.19 -16.05 -20.11
C ILE A 212 4.38 -14.79 -20.45
N SER A 213 4.77 -13.64 -19.88
CA SER A 213 4.08 -12.37 -20.11
C SER A 213 4.36 -11.84 -21.50
N LYS A 214 3.39 -11.14 -22.06
CA LYS A 214 3.45 -10.46 -23.36
C LYS A 214 3.29 -8.94 -23.15
N PRO A 215 3.51 -8.12 -24.18
CA PRO A 215 3.15 -6.72 -24.14
C PRO A 215 1.73 -6.51 -23.59
N ASP A 216 1.52 -5.44 -22.83
CA ASP A 216 0.29 -5.09 -22.15
C ASP A 216 -0.18 -6.05 -21.03
N ASP A 217 0.59 -7.09 -20.68
CA ASP A 217 0.30 -7.86 -19.47
C ASP A 217 0.73 -7.09 -18.22
N LEU A 218 -0.01 -7.32 -17.15
CA LEU A 218 0.29 -6.81 -15.80
C LEU A 218 0.91 -7.92 -14.95
N ILE A 219 2.11 -7.70 -14.45
CA ILE A 219 2.76 -8.55 -13.45
C ILE A 219 2.64 -7.87 -12.09
N VAL A 220 1.87 -8.46 -11.19
CA VAL A 220 1.66 -7.95 -9.82
C VAL A 220 2.54 -8.74 -8.87
N VAL A 221 3.35 -8.06 -8.09
CA VAL A 221 4.19 -8.65 -7.03
C VAL A 221 3.71 -8.13 -5.69
N ALA A 222 3.07 -8.99 -4.89
CA ALA A 222 2.39 -8.53 -3.67
C ALA A 222 2.42 -9.54 -2.51
N GLY A 223 2.01 -9.06 -1.31
CA GLY A 223 1.73 -9.88 -0.13
C GLY A 223 2.69 -9.68 1.04
N SER A 224 3.92 -9.26 0.84
CA SER A 224 4.84 -8.92 1.93
C SER A 224 6.06 -8.13 1.48
N PHE A 225 6.68 -7.41 2.42
CA PHE A 225 7.99 -6.77 2.20
C PHE A 225 9.07 -7.79 1.81
N TYR A 226 9.01 -9.00 2.35
CA TYR A 226 10.00 -10.06 2.10
C TYR A 226 9.95 -10.64 0.69
N LEU A 227 8.86 -10.42 -0.02
CA LEU A 227 8.77 -10.70 -1.45
C LEU A 227 9.10 -9.47 -2.28
N VAL A 228 8.49 -8.33 -1.95
CA VAL A 228 8.54 -7.12 -2.78
C VAL A 228 9.95 -6.50 -2.80
N SER A 229 10.68 -6.50 -1.66
CA SER A 229 12.02 -5.92 -1.60
C SER A 229 13.01 -6.63 -2.54
N PRO A 230 13.22 -7.96 -2.45
CA PRO A 230 14.09 -8.66 -3.39
C PRO A 230 13.58 -8.61 -4.84
N ALA A 231 12.27 -8.51 -5.05
CA ALA A 231 11.71 -8.35 -6.38
C ALA A 231 12.07 -7.00 -7.01
N LEU A 232 12.07 -5.93 -6.23
CA LEU A 232 12.51 -4.61 -6.67
C LEU A 232 14.01 -4.56 -6.96
N GLU A 233 14.83 -5.26 -6.17
CA GLU A 233 16.27 -5.41 -6.43
C GLU A 233 16.52 -6.15 -7.75
N TRP A 234 15.83 -7.27 -7.95
CA TRP A 234 15.87 -8.04 -9.20
C TRP A 234 15.46 -7.18 -10.40
N PHE A 235 14.33 -6.48 -10.30
CA PHE A 235 13.83 -5.59 -11.36
C PHE A 235 14.83 -4.48 -11.70
N SER A 236 15.46 -3.87 -10.69
CA SER A 236 16.48 -2.85 -10.91
C SER A 236 17.73 -3.41 -11.60
N GLY A 237 18.05 -4.69 -11.42
CA GLY A 237 19.11 -5.39 -12.13
C GLY A 237 18.75 -5.70 -13.59
N GLU A 238 17.49 -5.94 -13.91
CA GLU A 238 17.02 -6.15 -15.29
C GLU A 238 17.06 -4.85 -16.13
N ILE A 239 16.74 -3.69 -15.54
CA ILE A 239 16.79 -2.39 -16.23
C ILE A 239 18.22 -2.00 -16.60
N LYS A 240 19.23 -2.47 -15.85
CA LYS A 240 20.64 -2.12 -16.08
C LYS A 240 21.35 -3.01 -17.11
N LYS A 241 20.69 -4.06 -17.60
CA LYS A 241 21.19 -4.93 -18.68
C LYS A 241 20.84 -4.39 -20.04
#